data_178112656361bc03f076a18422d57c15
#
_entry.id   178112656361bc03f076a18422d57c15
#
_cell.length_a   1.000
_cell.length_b   1.000
_cell.length_c   1.000
_cell.angle_alpha   90.00
_cell.angle_beta   90.00
_cell.angle_gamma   90.00
#
_symmetry.space_group_name_H-M   'P 1'
#
loop_
_entity.id
_entity.type
_entity.pdbx_description
1 polymer ?
#
loop_
_entity_poly.entity_id
_entity_poly.type
_entity_poly.pdbx_seq_one_letter_code
_entity_poly.pdbx_strand_id
1 'polypeptide(L)'
;MKKIFVLVLALSAVQAFAQTPEELDRDRSKYATYSFSKDDKYKVETPYETVTVKQPKGKKVKNVIFMIGDGTGLNQWSVGYVANGGKLNVLQMPVAGYSQTNATDRLVTDSPAGGAALATGVKTKYGYIALDPEGNPVESNLQWGKRVKGMKTGVTVTCRINDATPADFCVHGPSRKDEEGLAAQYVDANVDFISGGGTHFWDQRSDGRNLIEEMKAKGYTYVDKVEDIALAEGDKFLGLYDEYDLKPYLDRGPVLMESTLKAIQMLDNKKGFFLMVEGSQVDDWCHRNKVGYMCEELFDFDRVIGEVLKWAEKDGQTLVVVTADHNTGGLSLLKGSIEEREVKVKFSTSGHDGLFVPVFAYGPGAEAFAGVHDNAEIGQIVRKLMSK
;
A
#
# COMPACT_ATOMS: atom_id res chain seq x y z
N MET A 1 -45.92 -40.25 -42.53
CA MET A 1 -45.56 -39.66 -41.24
C MET A 1 -44.17 -39.02 -41.38
N LYS A 2 -44.10 -37.69 -41.59
CA LYS A 2 -42.84 -36.94 -41.72
C LYS A 2 -42.49 -36.39 -40.34
N LYS A 3 -41.34 -36.82 -39.77
CA LYS A 3 -40.80 -36.25 -38.53
C LYS A 3 -40.10 -34.95 -38.89
N ILE A 4 -40.59 -33.85 -38.34
CA ILE A 4 -39.96 -32.52 -38.37
C ILE A 4 -38.96 -32.49 -37.20
N PHE A 5 -37.66 -32.40 -37.50
CA PHE A 5 -36.62 -32.08 -36.56
C PHE A 5 -36.57 -30.56 -36.38
N VAL A 6 -36.96 -30.08 -35.22
CA VAL A 6 -36.75 -28.67 -34.83
C VAL A 6 -35.32 -28.56 -34.26
N LEU A 7 -34.46 -27.90 -35.01
CA LEU A 7 -33.10 -27.55 -34.58
C LEU A 7 -33.21 -26.29 -33.73
N VAL A 8 -33.08 -26.42 -32.40
CA VAL A 8 -32.97 -25.28 -31.51
C VAL A 8 -31.52 -24.82 -31.56
N LEU A 9 -31.25 -23.74 -32.29
CA LEU A 9 -29.99 -22.99 -32.20
C LEU A 9 -30.00 -22.21 -30.86
N ALA A 10 -29.25 -22.71 -29.90
CA ALA A 10 -28.89 -21.91 -28.74
C ALA A 10 -27.86 -20.85 -29.18
N LEU A 11 -28.32 -19.62 -29.40
CA LEU A 11 -27.45 -18.46 -29.47
C LEU A 11 -26.92 -18.22 -28.03
N SER A 12 -25.69 -18.68 -27.77
CA SER A 12 -24.92 -18.16 -26.65
C SER A 12 -24.55 -16.72 -26.99
N ALA A 13 -25.34 -15.76 -26.53
CA ALA A 13 -24.94 -14.38 -26.47
C ALA A 13 -23.75 -14.31 -25.50
N VAL A 14 -22.54 -14.24 -26.04
CA VAL A 14 -21.39 -13.73 -25.33
C VAL A 14 -21.72 -12.27 -25.08
N GLN A 15 -22.27 -11.97 -23.89
CA GLN A 15 -22.28 -10.62 -23.39
C GLN A 15 -20.80 -10.23 -23.21
N ALA A 16 -20.27 -9.48 -24.16
CA ALA A 16 -19.09 -8.69 -23.90
C ALA A 16 -19.52 -7.70 -22.81
N PHE A 17 -19.17 -7.99 -21.57
CA PHE A 17 -19.29 -7.01 -20.51
C PHE A 17 -18.40 -5.85 -20.93
N ALA A 18 -19.00 -4.70 -21.26
CA ALA A 18 -18.24 -3.47 -21.38
C ALA A 18 -17.50 -3.28 -20.05
N GLN A 19 -16.19 -3.06 -20.13
CA GLN A 19 -15.41 -2.72 -18.95
C GLN A 19 -16.03 -1.49 -18.28
N THR A 20 -16.17 -1.52 -16.97
CA THR A 20 -16.60 -0.34 -16.23
C THR A 20 -15.55 0.76 -16.38
N PRO A 21 -15.89 2.05 -16.23
CA PRO A 21 -14.89 3.12 -16.23
C PRO A 21 -13.75 2.84 -15.26
N GLU A 22 -14.02 2.25 -14.12
CA GLU A 22 -13.06 1.83 -13.11
C GLU A 22 -12.13 0.71 -13.59
N GLU A 23 -12.67 -0.33 -14.25
CA GLU A 23 -11.83 -1.39 -14.85
C GLU A 23 -10.94 -0.84 -15.96
N LEU A 24 -11.42 0.17 -16.71
CA LEU A 24 -10.62 0.88 -17.72
C LEU A 24 -9.51 1.70 -17.09
N ASP A 25 -9.75 2.32 -15.92
CA ASP A 25 -8.71 3.07 -15.22
C ASP A 25 -7.67 2.16 -14.57
N ARG A 26 -8.07 0.99 -14.10
CA ARG A 26 -7.15 -0.06 -13.66
C ARG A 26 -6.30 -0.62 -14.82
N ASP A 27 -6.71 -0.45 -16.05
CA ASP A 27 -5.86 -0.75 -17.21
C ASP A 27 -4.81 0.33 -17.42
N ARG A 28 -3.69 0.15 -16.72
CA ARG A 28 -2.54 1.08 -16.78
C ARG A 28 -1.88 1.16 -18.16
N SER A 29 -2.35 0.43 -19.16
CA SER A 29 -1.78 0.47 -20.51
C SER A 29 -1.82 1.87 -21.13
N LYS A 30 -2.80 2.70 -20.76
CA LYS A 30 -2.90 4.11 -21.18
C LYS A 30 -1.71 4.96 -20.67
N TYR A 31 -1.06 4.55 -19.59
CA TYR A 31 0.11 5.22 -19.02
C TYR A 31 1.44 4.60 -19.46
N ALA A 32 1.42 3.47 -20.14
CA ALA A 32 2.63 2.80 -20.63
C ALA A 32 3.24 3.54 -21.84
N THR A 33 3.40 4.86 -21.72
CA THR A 33 3.98 5.73 -22.75
C THR A 33 5.51 5.72 -22.73
N TYR A 34 6.10 5.27 -21.62
CA TYR A 34 7.54 5.19 -21.46
C TYR A 34 8.09 3.94 -22.15
N SER A 35 9.03 4.14 -23.06
CA SER A 35 9.70 3.07 -23.77
C SER A 35 10.80 2.47 -22.90
N PHE A 36 10.47 1.47 -22.11
CA PHE A 36 11.48 0.56 -21.58
C PHE A 36 11.84 -0.45 -22.67
N SER A 37 13.11 -0.85 -22.76
CA SER A 37 13.62 -1.66 -23.87
C SER A 37 12.86 -2.95 -24.12
N LYS A 38 12.32 -3.55 -23.06
CA LYS A 38 11.44 -4.74 -23.06
C LYS A 38 10.73 -4.85 -21.71
N ASP A 39 9.58 -5.53 -21.68
CA ASP A 39 8.83 -5.79 -20.45
C ASP A 39 9.58 -6.64 -19.41
N ASP A 40 10.53 -7.47 -19.87
CA ASP A 40 11.36 -8.36 -19.04
C ASP A 40 12.78 -7.85 -18.76
N LYS A 41 13.11 -6.62 -19.24
CA LYS A 41 14.41 -5.99 -19.05
C LYS A 41 14.28 -4.54 -18.64
N TYR A 42 15.15 -4.15 -17.73
CA TYR A 42 15.23 -2.76 -17.29
C TYR A 42 16.68 -2.35 -17.00
N LYS A 43 17.01 -1.11 -17.31
CA LYS A 43 18.29 -0.51 -17.00
C LYS A 43 18.07 0.89 -16.43
N VAL A 44 18.68 1.15 -15.29
CA VAL A 44 18.64 2.47 -14.65
C VAL A 44 19.80 3.31 -15.11
N GLU A 45 19.51 4.45 -15.72
CA GLU A 45 20.56 5.39 -16.15
C GLU A 45 21.15 6.15 -14.96
N THR A 46 20.31 6.67 -14.07
CA THR A 46 20.75 7.45 -12.91
C THR A 46 20.21 6.81 -11.62
N PRO A 47 21.05 6.06 -10.89
CA PRO A 47 20.64 5.50 -9.59
C PRO A 47 20.46 6.62 -8.56
N TYR A 48 19.55 6.44 -7.61
CA TYR A 48 19.45 7.35 -6.48
C TYR A 48 20.41 6.95 -5.35
N GLU A 49 20.86 7.94 -4.60
CA GLU A 49 21.71 7.71 -3.44
C GLU A 49 20.86 7.32 -2.23
N THR A 50 21.37 6.35 -1.48
CA THR A 50 20.71 5.88 -0.25
C THR A 50 21.17 6.67 0.97
N VAL A 51 20.32 6.74 1.98
CA VAL A 51 20.64 7.35 3.27
C VAL A 51 21.56 6.43 4.09
N THR A 52 22.21 7.01 5.09
CA THR A 52 22.90 6.25 6.14
C THR A 52 22.30 6.67 7.48
N VAL A 53 21.76 5.71 8.23
CA VAL A 53 21.13 5.95 9.53
C VAL A 53 21.68 5.03 10.60
N LYS A 54 21.64 5.50 11.85
CA LYS A 54 22.04 4.72 13.02
C LYS A 54 20.80 4.29 13.78
N GLN A 55 20.81 3.07 14.30
CA GLN A 55 19.74 2.60 15.17
C GLN A 55 19.62 3.51 16.39
N PRO A 56 18.44 4.09 16.69
CA PRO A 56 18.25 4.96 17.83
C PRO A 56 18.34 4.17 19.14
N LYS A 57 18.80 4.85 20.19
CA LYS A 57 18.95 4.26 21.53
C LYS A 57 17.65 4.29 22.35
N GLY A 58 16.56 4.81 21.81
CA GLY A 58 15.26 4.89 22.47
C GLY A 58 14.69 3.52 22.80
N LYS A 59 14.00 3.42 23.94
CA LYS A 59 13.44 2.15 24.44
C LYS A 59 11.92 2.08 24.32
N LYS A 60 11.24 3.20 24.08
CA LYS A 60 9.77 3.27 24.00
C LYS A 60 9.33 3.67 22.62
N VAL A 61 8.29 3.01 22.14
CA VAL A 61 7.59 3.39 20.92
C VAL A 61 6.59 4.50 21.27
N LYS A 62 6.83 5.69 20.74
CA LYS A 62 5.89 6.81 20.76
C LYS A 62 5.11 6.89 19.47
N ASN A 63 5.81 6.74 18.34
CA ASN A 63 5.24 6.82 17.02
C ASN A 63 5.41 5.49 16.29
N VAL A 64 4.49 5.17 15.40
CA VAL A 64 4.60 4.04 14.47
C VAL A 64 4.41 4.56 13.04
N ILE A 65 5.35 4.22 12.16
CA ILE A 65 5.20 4.37 10.72
C ILE A 65 5.21 2.96 10.14
N PHE A 66 4.05 2.50 9.68
CA PHE A 66 3.84 1.18 9.10
C PHE A 66 3.78 1.31 7.59
N MET A 67 4.79 0.77 6.91
CA MET A 67 4.97 0.95 5.47
C MET A 67 4.72 -0.37 4.74
N ILE A 68 3.84 -0.36 3.76
CA ILE A 68 3.48 -1.54 2.94
C ILE A 68 3.84 -1.26 1.50
N GLY A 69 4.68 -2.12 0.92
CA GLY A 69 4.81 -2.20 -0.54
C GLY A 69 3.87 -3.28 -1.02
N ASP A 70 2.74 -2.90 -1.61
CA ASP A 70 1.77 -3.87 -2.12
C ASP A 70 2.43 -4.80 -3.14
N GLY A 71 2.23 -6.10 -3.00
CA GLY A 71 2.82 -7.11 -3.88
C GLY A 71 4.35 -7.22 -3.86
N THR A 72 5.02 -6.57 -2.88
CA THR A 72 6.47 -6.37 -2.87
C THR A 72 7.19 -7.45 -2.05
N GLY A 73 7.44 -8.59 -2.66
CA GLY A 73 8.23 -9.66 -2.07
C GLY A 73 9.75 -9.45 -2.18
N LEU A 74 10.51 -10.43 -1.69
CA LEU A 74 11.98 -10.41 -1.76
C LEU A 74 12.51 -10.31 -3.19
N ASN A 75 11.76 -10.82 -4.15
CA ASN A 75 12.16 -10.83 -5.56
C ASN A 75 12.14 -9.40 -6.14
N GLN A 76 11.11 -8.59 -5.84
CA GLN A 76 11.01 -7.18 -6.23
C GLN A 76 12.15 -6.37 -5.63
N TRP A 77 12.41 -6.54 -4.32
CA TRP A 77 13.56 -5.90 -3.66
C TRP A 77 14.89 -6.31 -4.27
N SER A 78 15.07 -7.59 -4.62
CA SER A 78 16.30 -8.07 -5.26
C SER A 78 16.52 -7.46 -6.65
N VAL A 79 15.45 -7.33 -7.43
CA VAL A 79 15.49 -6.65 -8.74
C VAL A 79 15.84 -5.18 -8.57
N GLY A 80 15.15 -4.46 -7.66
CA GLY A 80 15.46 -3.07 -7.35
C GLY A 80 16.89 -2.85 -6.86
N TYR A 81 17.41 -3.75 -6.02
CA TYR A 81 18.79 -3.71 -5.53
C TYR A 81 19.80 -3.73 -6.68
N VAL A 82 19.67 -4.68 -7.61
CA VAL A 82 20.57 -4.75 -8.77
C VAL A 82 20.39 -3.53 -9.66
N ALA A 83 19.16 -3.15 -9.94
CA ALA A 83 18.86 -2.02 -10.82
C ALA A 83 19.29 -0.66 -10.25
N ASN A 84 19.35 -0.49 -8.92
CA ASN A 84 19.89 0.73 -8.30
C ASN A 84 21.39 0.62 -7.92
N GLY A 85 22.15 -0.20 -8.60
CA GLY A 85 23.61 -0.28 -8.41
C GLY A 85 24.02 -0.87 -7.07
N GLY A 86 23.24 -1.80 -6.52
CA GLY A 86 23.57 -2.52 -5.29
C GLY A 86 23.24 -1.73 -4.01
N LYS A 87 22.29 -0.78 -4.07
CA LYS A 87 21.90 0.05 -2.92
C LYS A 87 20.39 0.19 -2.83
N LEU A 88 19.84 0.08 -1.63
CA LEU A 88 18.45 0.43 -1.28
C LEU A 88 18.39 0.98 0.14
N ASN A 89 17.48 1.90 0.41
CA ASN A 89 17.25 2.49 1.73
C ASN A 89 16.71 1.47 2.71
N VAL A 90 15.82 0.59 2.28
CA VAL A 90 15.26 -0.46 3.13
C VAL A 90 16.35 -1.36 3.74
N LEU A 91 17.50 -1.52 3.07
CA LEU A 91 18.63 -2.29 3.57
C LEU A 91 19.44 -1.58 4.66
N GLN A 92 19.13 -0.32 4.98
CA GLN A 92 19.67 0.39 6.15
C GLN A 92 18.97 -0.02 7.46
N MET A 93 17.86 -0.73 7.37
CA MET A 93 17.11 -1.23 8.52
C MET A 93 17.83 -2.45 9.10
N PRO A 94 18.19 -2.43 10.40
CA PRO A 94 19.10 -3.43 10.98
C PRO A 94 18.44 -4.79 11.29
N VAL A 95 17.11 -4.82 11.25
CA VAL A 95 16.33 -6.04 11.55
C VAL A 95 15.58 -6.48 10.31
N ALA A 96 15.72 -7.74 9.97
CA ALA A 96 14.97 -8.39 8.90
C ALA A 96 14.34 -9.70 9.38
N GLY A 97 13.17 -10.00 8.86
CA GLY A 97 12.43 -11.23 9.07
C GLY A 97 11.58 -11.55 7.84
N TYR A 98 10.70 -12.53 7.97
CA TYR A 98 9.78 -12.94 6.93
C TYR A 98 8.36 -13.08 7.47
N SER A 99 7.38 -12.82 6.63
CA SER A 99 5.95 -12.95 6.92
C SER A 99 5.32 -14.02 6.01
N GLN A 100 4.55 -14.92 6.60
CA GLN A 100 3.64 -15.82 5.90
C GLN A 100 2.35 -15.04 5.59
N THR A 101 1.86 -15.13 4.35
CA THR A 101 0.83 -14.20 3.86
C THR A 101 -0.56 -14.84 3.68
N ASN A 102 -0.69 -16.18 3.82
CA ASN A 102 -1.94 -16.89 3.52
C ASN A 102 -3.16 -16.34 4.28
N ALA A 103 -4.31 -16.30 3.60
CA ALA A 103 -5.61 -16.03 4.23
C ALA A 103 -6.11 -17.26 5.00
N THR A 104 -7.23 -17.15 5.74
CA THR A 104 -7.81 -18.28 6.47
C THR A 104 -8.40 -19.35 5.58
N ASP A 105 -8.88 -18.97 4.40
CA ASP A 105 -9.57 -19.84 3.44
C ASP A 105 -8.77 -20.11 2.15
N ARG A 106 -7.60 -19.48 1.99
CA ARG A 106 -6.76 -19.61 0.77
C ARG A 106 -5.27 -19.53 1.09
N LEU A 107 -4.47 -20.33 0.37
CA LEU A 107 -3.02 -20.27 0.46
C LEU A 107 -2.47 -18.97 -0.14
N VAL A 108 -2.97 -18.57 -1.30
CA VAL A 108 -2.61 -17.30 -1.94
C VAL A 108 -3.64 -16.25 -1.54
N THR A 109 -3.19 -15.25 -0.82
CA THR A 109 -4.02 -14.16 -0.31
C THR A 109 -4.28 -13.08 -1.36
N ASP A 110 -5.16 -12.15 -1.03
CA ASP A 110 -5.33 -10.86 -1.69
C ASP A 110 -4.99 -9.71 -0.72
N SER A 111 -4.95 -8.47 -1.23
CA SER A 111 -4.64 -7.29 -0.43
C SER A 111 -5.60 -7.11 0.76
N PRO A 112 -6.94 -7.32 0.62
CA PRO A 112 -7.84 -7.28 1.77
C PRO A 112 -7.42 -8.19 2.92
N ALA A 113 -7.23 -9.49 2.65
CA ALA A 113 -6.91 -10.42 3.73
C ALA A 113 -5.47 -10.27 4.26
N GLY A 114 -4.51 -9.94 3.38
CA GLY A 114 -3.14 -9.64 3.76
C GLY A 114 -3.05 -8.36 4.59
N GLY A 115 -3.66 -7.27 4.11
CA GLY A 115 -3.74 -5.98 4.79
C GLY A 115 -4.48 -6.05 6.12
N ALA A 116 -5.64 -6.73 6.18
CA ALA A 116 -6.39 -6.93 7.43
C ALA A 116 -5.56 -7.61 8.51
N ALA A 117 -4.81 -8.67 8.16
CA ALA A 117 -3.94 -9.36 9.12
C ALA A 117 -2.85 -8.43 9.68
N LEU A 118 -2.22 -7.62 8.83
CA LEU A 118 -1.21 -6.63 9.23
C LEU A 118 -1.81 -5.51 10.06
N ALA A 119 -2.99 -5.01 9.68
CA ALA A 119 -3.65 -3.90 10.34
C ALA A 119 -4.22 -4.26 11.72
N THR A 120 -4.85 -5.44 11.83
CA THR A 120 -5.63 -5.83 13.00
C THR A 120 -4.91 -6.81 13.93
N GLY A 121 -4.00 -7.62 13.39
CA GLY A 121 -3.42 -8.78 14.07
C GLY A 121 -4.32 -10.00 14.07
N VAL A 122 -5.32 -10.05 13.19
CA VAL A 122 -6.28 -11.16 13.04
C VAL A 122 -6.36 -11.56 11.57
N LYS A 123 -6.17 -12.85 11.27
CA LYS A 123 -6.38 -13.37 9.92
C LYS A 123 -7.85 -13.37 9.52
N THR A 124 -8.09 -13.14 8.24
CA THR A 124 -9.45 -13.12 7.70
C THR A 124 -9.58 -13.92 6.40
N LYS A 125 -10.76 -13.92 5.82
CA LYS A 125 -11.06 -14.54 4.53
C LYS A 125 -10.70 -13.60 3.38
N TYR A 126 -10.43 -14.20 2.24
CA TYR A 126 -10.22 -13.50 0.97
C TYR A 126 -11.33 -12.48 0.70
N GLY A 127 -10.97 -11.25 0.36
CA GLY A 127 -11.90 -10.16 0.04
C GLY A 127 -12.45 -9.37 1.22
N TYR A 128 -12.24 -9.80 2.46
CA TYR A 128 -12.75 -9.12 3.66
C TYR A 128 -11.83 -7.97 4.08
N ILE A 129 -12.43 -6.83 4.40
CA ILE A 129 -11.75 -5.62 4.89
C ILE A 129 -11.89 -5.54 6.41
N ALA A 130 -10.80 -5.71 7.14
CA ALA A 130 -10.73 -5.62 8.60
C ALA A 130 -11.89 -6.31 9.34
N LEU A 131 -12.30 -7.48 8.88
CA LEU A 131 -13.26 -8.38 9.56
C LEU A 131 -12.51 -9.61 10.06
N ASP A 132 -13.08 -10.29 11.07
CA ASP A 132 -12.67 -11.66 11.42
C ASP A 132 -13.23 -12.68 10.42
N PRO A 133 -12.86 -13.97 10.50
CA PRO A 133 -13.41 -15.00 9.61
C PRO A 133 -14.91 -15.19 9.71
N GLU A 134 -15.53 -14.79 10.81
CA GLU A 134 -16.97 -14.83 11.07
C GLU A 134 -17.72 -13.61 10.52
N GLY A 135 -16.97 -12.58 10.05
CA GLY A 135 -17.53 -11.35 9.47
C GLY A 135 -17.78 -10.23 10.49
N ASN A 136 -17.21 -10.32 11.68
CA ASN A 136 -17.31 -9.24 12.66
C ASN A 136 -16.19 -8.23 12.46
N PRO A 137 -16.45 -6.91 12.61
CA PRO A 137 -15.43 -5.87 12.53
C PRO A 137 -14.32 -6.05 13.57
N VAL A 138 -13.06 -5.92 13.14
CA VAL A 138 -11.88 -6.00 14.01
C VAL A 138 -11.14 -4.67 14.00
N GLU A 139 -10.97 -4.09 15.18
CA GLU A 139 -10.26 -2.80 15.35
C GLU A 139 -8.80 -2.89 14.92
N SER A 140 -8.40 -2.05 13.99
CA SER A 140 -7.02 -1.95 13.52
C SER A 140 -6.08 -1.31 14.56
N ASN A 141 -4.77 -1.44 14.36
CA ASN A 141 -3.75 -0.80 15.18
C ASN A 141 -3.83 0.74 15.12
N LEU A 142 -4.20 1.29 13.95
CA LEU A 142 -4.44 2.72 13.78
C LEU A 142 -5.63 3.19 14.62
N GLN A 143 -6.76 2.52 14.51
CA GLN A 143 -7.98 2.84 15.28
C GLN A 143 -7.74 2.69 16.79
N TRP A 144 -7.09 1.61 17.21
CA TRP A 144 -6.74 1.37 18.60
C TRP A 144 -5.80 2.45 19.17
N GLY A 145 -4.75 2.82 18.40
CA GLY A 145 -3.81 3.87 18.78
C GLY A 145 -4.53 5.19 19.03
N LYS A 146 -5.48 5.56 18.18
CA LYS A 146 -6.31 6.74 18.36
C LYS A 146 -7.21 6.64 19.59
N ARG A 147 -7.98 5.57 19.70
CA ARG A 147 -8.97 5.38 20.77
C ARG A 147 -8.32 5.23 22.16
N VAL A 148 -7.28 4.41 22.28
CA VAL A 148 -6.70 4.03 23.59
C VAL A 148 -5.58 4.96 24.01
N LYS A 149 -4.72 5.37 23.06
CA LYS A 149 -3.54 6.21 23.35
C LYS A 149 -3.76 7.69 23.04
N GLY A 150 -4.83 8.04 22.31
CA GLY A 150 -5.06 9.39 21.84
C GLY A 150 -4.04 9.86 20.82
N MET A 151 -3.45 8.91 20.07
CA MET A 151 -2.52 9.21 18.99
C MET A 151 -3.24 9.94 17.85
N LYS A 152 -2.53 10.80 17.13
CA LYS A 152 -2.96 11.21 15.79
C LYS A 152 -2.75 10.06 14.81
N THR A 153 -3.57 10.01 13.76
CA THR A 153 -3.55 8.90 12.80
C THR A 153 -3.57 9.37 11.37
N GLY A 154 -2.88 8.65 10.50
CA GLY A 154 -2.85 8.99 9.08
C GLY A 154 -2.67 7.78 8.18
N VAL A 155 -3.12 7.96 6.93
CA VAL A 155 -2.87 7.05 5.80
C VAL A 155 -2.44 7.86 4.59
N THR A 156 -1.41 7.39 3.88
CA THR A 156 -0.95 7.97 2.61
C THR A 156 -0.56 6.86 1.66
N VAL A 157 -1.14 6.87 0.46
CA VAL A 157 -1.10 5.76 -0.48
C VAL A 157 -0.96 6.25 -1.93
N THR A 158 -0.58 5.37 -2.84
CA THR A 158 -0.54 5.66 -4.28
C THR A 158 -1.70 5.04 -5.07
N CYS A 159 -2.60 4.33 -4.39
CA CYS A 159 -3.91 3.93 -4.91
C CYS A 159 -5.02 4.90 -4.45
N ARG A 160 -6.27 4.57 -4.76
CA ARG A 160 -7.43 5.23 -4.16
C ARG A 160 -7.54 4.92 -2.67
N ILE A 161 -7.96 5.89 -1.89
CA ILE A 161 -7.96 5.77 -0.43
C ILE A 161 -8.95 4.72 0.10
N ASN A 162 -9.96 4.38 -0.69
CA ASN A 162 -10.94 3.32 -0.39
C ASN A 162 -10.56 1.95 -0.97
N ASP A 163 -9.34 1.79 -1.51
CA ASP A 163 -8.81 0.47 -1.84
C ASP A 163 -8.56 -0.37 -0.58
N ALA A 164 -8.32 -1.65 -0.77
CA ALA A 164 -8.31 -2.65 0.30
C ALA A 164 -7.32 -2.33 1.43
N THR A 165 -6.06 -2.13 1.10
CA THR A 165 -5.00 -1.98 2.11
C THR A 165 -5.20 -0.75 3.01
N PRO A 166 -5.43 0.49 2.49
CA PRO A 166 -5.75 1.61 3.36
C PRO A 166 -7.08 1.45 4.09
N ALA A 167 -8.08 0.81 3.46
CA ALA A 167 -9.37 0.54 4.08
C ALA A 167 -9.24 -0.36 5.32
N ASP A 168 -8.39 -1.39 5.30
CA ASP A 168 -8.14 -2.29 6.44
C ASP A 168 -7.66 -1.56 7.71
N PHE A 169 -7.01 -0.42 7.55
CA PHE A 169 -6.59 0.39 8.70
C PHE A 169 -7.67 1.32 9.23
N CYS A 170 -8.68 1.65 8.42
CA CYS A 170 -9.60 2.76 8.70
C CYS A 170 -11.07 2.35 8.80
N VAL A 171 -11.51 1.36 8.03
CA VAL A 171 -12.93 1.01 7.82
C VAL A 171 -13.11 -0.50 7.76
N HIS A 172 -14.35 -0.98 7.56
CA HIS A 172 -14.67 -2.42 7.57
C HIS A 172 -15.66 -2.77 6.46
N GLY A 173 -15.52 -3.96 5.87
CA GLY A 173 -16.48 -4.41 4.87
C GLY A 173 -16.30 -5.86 4.45
N PRO A 174 -17.39 -6.52 4.02
CA PRO A 174 -17.34 -7.92 3.56
C PRO A 174 -16.76 -8.05 2.13
N SER A 175 -16.47 -6.95 1.47
CA SER A 175 -15.93 -6.96 0.11
C SER A 175 -15.22 -5.66 -0.24
N ARG A 176 -14.00 -5.77 -0.82
CA ARG A 176 -13.28 -4.63 -1.40
C ARG A 176 -14.03 -3.99 -2.58
N LYS A 177 -15.03 -4.68 -3.16
CA LYS A 177 -15.81 -4.18 -4.29
C LYS A 177 -16.91 -3.20 -3.89
N ASP A 178 -17.20 -3.06 -2.59
CA ASP A 178 -18.11 -2.04 -2.07
C ASP A 178 -17.37 -0.70 -1.88
N GLU A 179 -16.81 -0.17 -2.97
CA GLU A 179 -15.91 0.99 -2.92
C GLU A 179 -16.61 2.25 -2.42
N GLU A 180 -17.86 2.49 -2.82
CA GLU A 180 -18.64 3.61 -2.30
C GLU A 180 -18.99 3.44 -0.82
N GLY A 181 -19.34 2.22 -0.39
CA GLY A 181 -19.61 1.91 1.02
C GLY A 181 -18.37 2.05 1.89
N LEU A 182 -17.21 1.61 1.41
CA LEU A 182 -15.93 1.80 2.12
C LEU A 182 -15.56 3.30 2.21
N ALA A 183 -15.66 4.05 1.10
CA ALA A 183 -15.39 5.50 1.10
C ALA A 183 -16.30 6.25 2.08
N ALA A 184 -17.59 5.93 2.14
CA ALA A 184 -18.54 6.59 3.04
C ALA A 184 -18.16 6.46 4.53
N GLN A 185 -17.54 5.35 4.93
CA GLN A 185 -17.15 5.12 6.32
C GLN A 185 -15.99 6.03 6.77
N TYR A 186 -15.16 6.53 5.85
CA TYR A 186 -14.07 7.46 6.20
C TYR A 186 -14.58 8.76 6.83
N VAL A 187 -15.80 9.18 6.50
CA VAL A 187 -16.42 10.38 7.08
C VAL A 187 -16.50 10.29 8.60
N ASP A 188 -16.70 9.08 9.15
CA ASP A 188 -16.82 8.85 10.60
C ASP A 188 -15.58 8.17 11.20
N ALA A 189 -14.62 7.72 10.38
CA ALA A 189 -13.41 7.04 10.85
C ALA A 189 -12.47 7.96 11.66
N ASN A 190 -12.63 9.28 11.56
CA ASN A 190 -11.87 10.28 12.32
C ASN A 190 -10.33 10.12 12.17
N VAL A 191 -9.85 9.80 10.99
CA VAL A 191 -8.41 9.75 10.64
C VAL A 191 -7.93 11.19 10.41
N ASP A 192 -6.81 11.59 11.01
CA ASP A 192 -6.38 13.00 10.97
C ASP A 192 -5.71 13.40 9.65
N PHE A 193 -5.06 12.46 8.97
CA PHE A 193 -4.41 12.69 7.68
C PHE A 193 -4.78 11.58 6.69
N ILE A 194 -5.35 11.95 5.55
CA ILE A 194 -5.79 11.03 4.50
C ILE A 194 -5.26 11.55 3.17
N SER A 195 -4.50 10.73 2.44
CA SER A 195 -3.89 11.15 1.16
C SER A 195 -3.80 9.99 0.18
N GLY A 196 -4.34 10.18 -1.03
CA GLY A 196 -4.32 9.20 -2.11
C GLY A 196 -5.11 9.65 -3.32
N GLY A 197 -5.66 8.71 -4.07
CA GLY A 197 -6.61 8.94 -5.15
C GLY A 197 -8.05 8.66 -4.74
N GLY A 198 -8.95 8.61 -5.74
CA GLY A 198 -10.31 8.07 -5.60
C GLY A 198 -11.44 9.10 -5.52
N THR A 199 -11.27 10.35 -6.01
CA THR A 199 -12.32 11.39 -5.96
C THR A 199 -13.64 10.90 -6.49
N HIS A 200 -13.63 9.98 -7.48
CA HIS A 200 -14.85 9.38 -8.04
C HIS A 200 -15.79 8.82 -6.96
N PHE A 201 -15.26 8.10 -5.99
CA PHE A 201 -16.04 7.48 -4.91
C PHE A 201 -16.44 8.45 -3.80
N TRP A 202 -15.99 9.70 -3.89
CA TRP A 202 -16.22 10.72 -2.87
C TRP A 202 -17.23 11.79 -3.32
N ASP A 203 -17.22 12.21 -4.58
CA ASP A 203 -18.07 13.28 -5.12
C ASP A 203 -18.93 12.90 -6.33
N GLN A 204 -18.67 11.74 -6.98
CA GLN A 204 -19.44 11.24 -8.12
C GLN A 204 -20.24 9.97 -7.76
N ARG A 205 -20.78 9.95 -6.57
CA ARG A 205 -21.41 8.78 -5.94
C ARG A 205 -22.82 8.51 -6.46
N SER A 206 -23.18 7.23 -6.48
CA SER A 206 -24.53 6.78 -6.86
C SER A 206 -25.63 7.22 -5.88
N ASP A 207 -25.27 7.44 -4.59
CA ASP A 207 -26.20 7.88 -3.56
C ASP A 207 -26.39 9.41 -3.51
N GLY A 208 -25.71 10.17 -4.37
CA GLY A 208 -25.78 11.62 -4.46
C GLY A 208 -25.11 12.37 -3.31
N ARG A 209 -24.41 11.72 -2.39
CA ARG A 209 -23.61 12.37 -1.35
C ARG A 209 -22.34 12.97 -1.95
N ASN A 210 -21.83 14.03 -1.30
CA ASN A 210 -20.50 14.55 -1.55
C ASN A 210 -19.68 14.44 -0.25
N LEU A 211 -18.87 13.37 -0.16
CA LEU A 211 -18.10 13.10 1.05
C LEU A 211 -16.99 14.12 1.28
N ILE A 212 -16.49 14.79 0.23
CA ILE A 212 -15.51 15.86 0.33
C ILE A 212 -16.11 17.03 1.12
N GLU A 213 -17.33 17.44 0.79
CA GLU A 213 -18.01 18.52 1.52
C GLU A 213 -18.36 18.12 2.96
N GLU A 214 -18.72 16.84 3.18
CA GLU A 214 -18.93 16.32 4.54
C GLU A 214 -17.64 16.36 5.38
N MET A 215 -16.48 16.03 4.79
CA MET A 215 -15.18 16.09 5.46
C MET A 215 -14.78 17.56 5.75
N LYS A 216 -14.98 18.48 4.79
CA LYS A 216 -14.77 19.92 5.03
C LYS A 216 -15.61 20.43 6.20
N ALA A 217 -16.88 20.01 6.28
CA ALA A 217 -17.76 20.37 7.40
C ALA A 217 -17.27 19.81 8.75
N LYS A 218 -16.46 18.72 8.74
CA LYS A 218 -15.79 18.14 9.91
C LYS A 218 -14.41 18.75 10.19
N GLY A 219 -14.02 19.82 9.48
CA GLY A 219 -12.79 20.57 9.70
C GLY A 219 -11.56 20.02 8.98
N TYR A 220 -11.75 19.22 7.93
CA TYR A 220 -10.62 18.81 7.09
C TYR A 220 -10.26 19.90 6.09
N THR A 221 -8.97 20.18 5.97
CA THR A 221 -8.41 20.93 4.84
C THR A 221 -8.35 19.98 3.64
N TYR A 222 -9.12 20.29 2.60
CA TYR A 222 -9.13 19.50 1.36
C TYR A 222 -8.12 20.04 0.35
N VAL A 223 -7.34 19.15 -0.24
CA VAL A 223 -6.33 19.44 -1.26
C VAL A 223 -6.51 18.48 -2.44
N ASP A 224 -6.65 19.02 -3.63
CA ASP A 224 -6.82 18.27 -4.89
C ASP A 224 -5.61 18.38 -5.84
N LYS A 225 -4.59 19.16 -5.45
CA LYS A 225 -3.37 19.36 -6.24
C LYS A 225 -2.13 19.07 -5.40
N VAL A 226 -1.18 18.36 -6.02
CA VAL A 226 0.05 17.94 -5.34
C VAL A 226 0.87 19.13 -4.86
N GLU A 227 0.95 20.20 -5.67
CA GLU A 227 1.69 21.42 -5.35
C GLU A 227 1.15 22.17 -4.11
N ASP A 228 -0.09 21.90 -3.71
CA ASP A 228 -0.71 22.54 -2.56
C ASP A 228 -0.53 21.73 -1.25
N ILE A 229 0.01 20.52 -1.31
CA ILE A 229 0.26 19.67 -0.13
C ILE A 229 1.10 20.41 0.91
N ALA A 230 2.21 21.00 0.48
CA ALA A 230 3.14 21.68 1.37
C ALA A 230 2.51 22.91 2.05
N LEU A 231 1.57 23.57 1.37
CA LEU A 231 0.91 24.80 1.83
C LEU A 231 -0.28 24.54 2.75
N ALA A 232 -0.80 23.32 2.79
CA ALA A 232 -1.96 22.99 3.58
C ALA A 232 -1.72 23.22 5.10
N GLU A 233 -2.67 23.88 5.76
CA GLU A 233 -2.67 24.16 7.19
C GLU A 233 -3.92 23.53 7.84
N GLY A 234 -3.88 23.31 9.15
CA GLY A 234 -4.99 22.78 9.92
C GLY A 234 -4.61 21.52 10.71
N ASP A 235 -5.59 20.98 11.44
CA ASP A 235 -5.40 19.79 12.28
C ASP A 235 -5.75 18.49 11.56
N LYS A 236 -6.54 18.57 10.49
CA LYS A 236 -7.00 17.44 9.70
C LYS A 236 -6.82 17.70 8.21
N PHE A 237 -6.42 16.68 7.48
CA PHE A 237 -6.08 16.77 6.07
C PHE A 237 -6.78 15.69 5.25
N LEU A 238 -7.32 16.07 4.09
CA LEU A 238 -7.82 15.19 3.05
C LEU A 238 -7.21 15.61 1.71
N GLY A 239 -6.33 14.78 1.15
CA GLY A 239 -5.75 14.95 -0.18
C GLY A 239 -6.24 13.87 -1.12
N LEU A 240 -6.95 14.24 -2.20
CA LEU A 240 -7.37 13.32 -3.25
C LEU A 240 -6.96 13.92 -4.61
N TYR A 241 -5.96 13.29 -5.26
CA TYR A 241 -5.26 13.91 -6.39
C TYR A 241 -5.60 13.31 -7.76
N ASP A 242 -6.38 12.24 -7.80
CA ASP A 242 -6.83 11.60 -9.03
C ASP A 242 -8.24 11.03 -8.86
N GLU A 243 -8.92 10.82 -9.97
CA GLU A 243 -10.30 10.29 -9.98
C GLU A 243 -10.37 8.86 -9.42
N TYR A 244 -9.37 8.04 -9.75
CA TYR A 244 -9.20 6.66 -9.27
C TYR A 244 -7.86 6.53 -8.55
N ASP A 245 -7.02 5.55 -8.94
CA ASP A 245 -5.67 5.45 -8.40
C ASP A 245 -4.77 6.56 -8.94
N LEU A 246 -3.74 6.95 -8.21
CA LEU A 246 -2.79 7.93 -8.71
C LEU A 246 -2.11 7.41 -9.99
N LYS A 247 -1.70 8.31 -10.86
CA LYS A 247 -0.89 7.97 -12.04
C LYS A 247 0.38 7.21 -11.63
N PRO A 248 1.03 6.48 -12.56
CA PRO A 248 2.34 5.90 -12.31
C PRO A 248 3.35 6.96 -11.84
N TYR A 249 4.38 6.54 -11.08
CA TYR A 249 5.40 7.45 -10.54
C TYR A 249 5.97 8.41 -11.60
N LEU A 250 6.26 7.91 -12.79
CA LEU A 250 6.83 8.73 -13.87
C LEU A 250 5.91 9.86 -14.36
N ASP A 251 4.61 9.76 -14.11
CA ASP A 251 3.62 10.78 -14.47
C ASP A 251 3.19 11.64 -13.27
N ARG A 252 3.09 11.05 -12.05
CA ARG A 252 2.65 11.75 -10.85
C ARG A 252 3.77 12.45 -10.09
N GLY A 253 5.03 12.03 -10.30
CA GLY A 253 6.16 12.51 -9.50
C GLY A 253 6.09 12.04 -8.03
N PRO A 254 6.74 12.75 -7.09
CA PRO A 254 6.99 12.30 -5.72
C PRO A 254 5.81 12.55 -4.76
N VAL A 255 4.57 12.35 -5.18
CA VAL A 255 3.36 12.61 -4.37
C VAL A 255 3.41 11.84 -3.04
N LEU A 256 3.84 10.56 -3.06
CA LEU A 256 3.93 9.76 -1.84
C LEU A 256 4.93 10.35 -0.84
N MET A 257 6.06 10.85 -1.34
CA MET A 257 7.07 11.52 -0.53
C MET A 257 6.52 12.79 0.12
N GLU A 258 5.93 13.66 -0.69
CA GLU A 258 5.39 14.94 -0.23
C GLU A 258 4.27 14.74 0.79
N SER A 259 3.34 13.82 0.51
CA SER A 259 2.27 13.45 1.43
C SER A 259 2.80 12.83 2.72
N THR A 260 3.79 11.93 2.66
CA THR A 260 4.35 11.29 3.85
C THR A 260 5.05 12.30 4.75
N LEU A 261 5.86 13.20 4.19
CA LEU A 261 6.54 14.24 4.97
C LEU A 261 5.55 15.22 5.58
N LYS A 262 4.49 15.60 4.84
CA LYS A 262 3.42 16.44 5.36
C LYS A 262 2.64 15.74 6.46
N ALA A 263 2.32 14.45 6.29
CA ALA A 263 1.66 13.65 7.33
C ALA A 263 2.48 13.62 8.62
N ILE A 264 3.77 13.33 8.54
CA ILE A 264 4.66 13.34 9.71
C ILE A 264 4.64 14.70 10.40
N GLN A 265 4.73 15.81 9.64
CA GLN A 265 4.70 17.16 10.19
C GLN A 265 3.39 17.46 10.94
N MET A 266 2.23 17.09 10.38
CA MET A 266 0.91 17.38 10.95
C MET A 266 0.54 16.44 12.10
N LEU A 267 1.04 15.21 12.07
CA LEU A 267 0.72 14.19 13.06
C LEU A 267 1.64 14.24 14.28
N ASP A 268 2.88 14.78 14.18
CA ASP A 268 3.81 14.81 15.31
C ASP A 268 3.24 15.61 16.47
N ASN A 269 3.15 14.95 17.62
CA ASN A 269 2.57 15.51 18.83
C ASN A 269 3.07 14.77 20.08
N LYS A 270 2.70 15.28 21.28
CA LYS A 270 3.14 14.68 22.55
C LYS A 270 2.65 13.25 22.79
N LYS A 271 1.49 12.87 22.26
CA LYS A 271 0.89 11.54 22.43
C LYS A 271 1.38 10.53 21.40
N GLY A 272 2.07 11.01 20.35
CA GLY A 272 2.53 10.22 19.22
C GLY A 272 1.49 10.05 18.14
N PHE A 273 1.87 9.32 17.10
CA PHE A 273 1.01 9.04 15.95
C PHE A 273 1.20 7.62 15.40
N PHE A 274 0.20 7.18 14.67
CA PHE A 274 0.26 6.01 13.79
C PHE A 274 0.05 6.48 12.35
N LEU A 275 1.03 6.23 11.48
CA LEU A 275 0.96 6.55 10.05
C LEU A 275 1.15 5.26 9.24
N MET A 276 0.17 4.93 8.40
CA MET A 276 0.28 3.93 7.36
C MET A 276 0.72 4.60 6.06
N VAL A 277 1.75 4.04 5.42
CA VAL A 277 2.29 4.52 4.13
C VAL A 277 2.30 3.35 3.16
N GLU A 278 1.78 3.55 1.95
CA GLU A 278 1.73 2.46 0.99
C GLU A 278 2.26 2.86 -0.38
N GLY A 279 3.25 2.10 -0.86
CA GLY A 279 3.64 2.04 -2.26
C GLY A 279 2.78 1.01 -2.98
N SER A 280 1.56 1.41 -3.35
CA SER A 280 0.50 0.51 -3.80
C SER A 280 0.74 -0.08 -5.19
N GLN A 281 1.51 0.62 -6.06
CA GLN A 281 1.53 0.31 -7.48
C GLN A 281 2.66 -0.65 -7.92
N VAL A 282 3.48 -1.14 -7.01
CA VAL A 282 4.42 -2.23 -7.32
C VAL A 282 3.64 -3.47 -7.74
N ASP A 283 2.55 -3.77 -7.04
CA ASP A 283 1.61 -4.84 -7.35
C ASP A 283 1.00 -4.69 -8.75
N ASP A 284 0.45 -3.53 -9.06
CA ASP A 284 -0.16 -3.20 -10.35
C ASP A 284 0.75 -3.55 -11.54
N TRP A 285 2.02 -3.18 -11.46
CA TRP A 285 2.97 -3.43 -12.54
C TRP A 285 3.50 -4.86 -12.57
N CYS A 286 3.50 -5.55 -11.42
CA CYS A 286 3.73 -6.99 -11.37
C CYS A 286 2.58 -7.77 -12.02
N HIS A 287 1.33 -7.39 -11.80
CA HIS A 287 0.16 -7.95 -12.50
C HIS A 287 0.25 -7.81 -14.02
N ARG A 288 0.87 -6.74 -14.51
CA ARG A 288 1.09 -6.48 -15.95
C ARG A 288 2.42 -7.01 -16.48
N ASN A 289 3.24 -7.61 -15.61
CA ASN A 289 4.57 -8.14 -15.96
C ASN A 289 5.49 -7.08 -16.60
N LYS A 290 5.50 -5.85 -16.05
CA LYS A 290 6.24 -4.68 -16.55
C LYS A 290 7.36 -4.29 -15.57
N VAL A 291 8.55 -4.88 -15.72
CA VAL A 291 9.65 -4.68 -14.77
C VAL A 291 10.12 -3.23 -14.64
N GLY A 292 10.11 -2.45 -15.72
CA GLY A 292 10.55 -1.04 -15.69
C GLY A 292 9.65 -0.19 -14.80
N TYR A 293 8.35 -0.26 -15.00
CA TYR A 293 7.38 0.46 -14.16
C TYR A 293 7.39 -0.04 -12.71
N MET A 294 7.46 -1.36 -12.50
CA MET A 294 7.61 -1.95 -11.17
C MET A 294 8.83 -1.39 -10.43
N CYS A 295 9.97 -1.26 -11.10
CA CYS A 295 11.17 -0.69 -10.50
C CYS A 295 10.98 0.79 -10.13
N GLU A 296 10.35 1.59 -10.99
CA GLU A 296 10.13 3.02 -10.71
C GLU A 296 9.20 3.24 -9.52
N GLU A 297 8.14 2.43 -9.37
CA GLU A 297 7.27 2.45 -8.17
C GLU A 297 8.03 2.01 -6.91
N LEU A 298 8.82 0.95 -7.02
CA LEU A 298 9.66 0.47 -5.92
C LEU A 298 10.68 1.52 -5.48
N PHE A 299 11.28 2.24 -6.42
CA PHE A 299 12.24 3.31 -6.13
C PHE A 299 11.59 4.53 -5.50
N ASP A 300 10.37 4.90 -5.92
CA ASP A 300 9.59 5.93 -5.24
C ASP A 300 9.37 5.54 -3.79
N PHE A 301 8.86 4.33 -3.55
CA PHE A 301 8.62 3.82 -2.19
C PHE A 301 9.92 3.74 -1.35
N ASP A 302 11.03 3.26 -1.92
CA ASP A 302 12.30 3.15 -1.19
C ASP A 302 12.93 4.53 -0.87
N ARG A 303 12.72 5.54 -1.72
CA ARG A 303 13.12 6.93 -1.41
C ARG A 303 12.32 7.46 -0.20
N VAL A 304 11.01 7.17 -0.15
CA VAL A 304 10.15 7.52 1.00
C VAL A 304 10.65 6.83 2.27
N ILE A 305 11.00 5.54 2.20
CA ILE A 305 11.63 4.82 3.32
C ILE A 305 12.88 5.56 3.80
N GLY A 306 13.74 6.01 2.89
CA GLY A 306 14.94 6.77 3.24
C GLY A 306 14.66 8.03 4.05
N GLU A 307 13.70 8.85 3.65
CA GLU A 307 13.32 10.07 4.38
C GLU A 307 12.64 9.76 5.73
N VAL A 308 11.79 8.74 5.77
CA VAL A 308 11.19 8.23 7.02
C VAL A 308 12.27 7.79 8.01
N LEU A 309 13.31 7.07 7.54
CA LEU A 309 14.41 6.63 8.41
C LEU A 309 15.23 7.81 8.95
N LYS A 310 15.53 8.84 8.15
CA LYS A 310 16.19 10.06 8.62
C LYS A 310 15.37 10.75 9.72
N TRP A 311 14.07 10.86 9.52
CA TRP A 311 13.18 11.47 10.50
C TRP A 311 13.13 10.62 11.78
N ALA A 312 12.97 9.30 11.66
CA ALA A 312 12.92 8.37 12.78
C ALA A 312 14.23 8.33 13.58
N GLU A 313 15.40 8.43 12.93
CA GLU A 313 16.70 8.57 13.61
C GLU A 313 16.73 9.82 14.48
N LYS A 314 16.27 10.95 13.95
CA LYS A 314 16.25 12.24 14.67
C LYS A 314 15.27 12.22 15.85
N ASP A 315 14.08 11.65 15.66
CA ASP A 315 13.03 11.52 16.69
C ASP A 315 13.45 10.53 17.80
N GLY A 316 14.05 9.40 17.43
CA GLY A 316 14.56 8.38 18.36
C GLY A 316 13.50 7.54 19.07
N GLN A 317 12.20 7.80 18.86
CA GLN A 317 11.06 7.13 19.50
C GLN A 317 10.06 6.52 18.48
N THR A 318 10.43 6.50 17.21
CA THR A 318 9.61 6.01 16.13
C THR A 318 10.00 4.59 15.74
N LEU A 319 9.04 3.68 15.79
CA LEU A 319 9.12 2.36 15.18
C LEU A 319 8.74 2.49 13.71
N VAL A 320 9.61 2.05 12.83
CA VAL A 320 9.34 1.91 11.38
C VAL A 320 9.31 0.43 11.05
N VAL A 321 8.25 -0.03 10.41
CA VAL A 321 8.10 -1.40 9.90
C VAL A 321 7.82 -1.30 8.41
N VAL A 322 8.57 -2.04 7.60
CA VAL A 322 8.36 -2.14 6.15
C VAL A 322 8.11 -3.59 5.79
N THR A 323 7.00 -3.89 5.14
CA THR A 323 6.65 -5.24 4.71
C THR A 323 5.78 -5.19 3.44
N ALA A 324 5.23 -6.31 3.05
CA ALA A 324 4.20 -6.43 2.01
C ALA A 324 3.02 -7.24 2.54
N ASP A 325 1.88 -7.09 1.93
CA ASP A 325 0.66 -7.86 2.18
C ASP A 325 0.72 -9.24 1.50
N HIS A 326 1.35 -9.32 0.32
CA HIS A 326 1.63 -10.55 -0.45
C HIS A 326 2.80 -10.32 -1.43
N ASN A 327 3.08 -11.34 -2.24
CA ASN A 327 3.97 -11.25 -3.39
C ASN A 327 3.16 -11.37 -4.68
N THR A 328 3.61 -10.70 -5.77
CA THR A 328 2.90 -10.67 -7.06
C THR A 328 3.81 -10.95 -8.25
N GLY A 329 3.24 -11.59 -9.27
CA GLY A 329 3.86 -11.81 -10.57
C GLY A 329 4.75 -13.05 -10.65
N GLY A 330 5.01 -13.73 -9.53
CA GLY A 330 5.95 -14.86 -9.52
C GLY A 330 7.31 -14.47 -10.12
N LEU A 331 7.80 -13.27 -9.77
CA LEU A 331 8.98 -12.64 -10.36
C LEU A 331 10.26 -13.42 -10.06
N SER A 332 11.08 -13.62 -11.08
CA SER A 332 12.42 -14.22 -10.95
C SER A 332 13.48 -13.34 -11.59
N LEU A 333 14.52 -12.99 -10.84
CA LEU A 333 15.70 -12.33 -11.38
C LEU A 333 16.60 -13.37 -12.07
N LEU A 334 16.71 -13.31 -13.38
CA LEU A 334 17.43 -14.32 -14.17
C LEU A 334 18.88 -13.93 -14.46
N LYS A 335 19.10 -12.64 -14.78
CA LYS A 335 20.40 -12.08 -15.13
C LYS A 335 20.40 -10.59 -14.78
N GLY A 336 21.59 -10.04 -14.64
CA GLY A 336 21.77 -8.62 -14.43
C GLY A 336 23.22 -8.26 -14.14
N SER A 337 23.49 -6.99 -13.99
CA SER A 337 24.77 -6.42 -13.59
C SER A 337 24.52 -5.26 -12.64
N ILE A 338 25.10 -5.33 -11.46
CA ILE A 338 25.05 -4.23 -10.48
C ILE A 338 25.78 -3.01 -11.04
N GLU A 339 26.92 -3.21 -11.67
CA GLU A 339 27.73 -2.13 -12.26
C GLU A 339 26.98 -1.42 -13.39
N GLU A 340 26.37 -2.18 -14.30
CA GLU A 340 25.60 -1.67 -15.43
C GLU A 340 24.18 -1.28 -15.06
N ARG A 341 23.74 -1.60 -13.83
CA ARG A 341 22.37 -1.36 -13.32
C ARG A 341 21.29 -1.93 -14.22
N GLU A 342 21.58 -3.08 -14.81
CA GLU A 342 20.67 -3.79 -15.72
C GLU A 342 20.15 -5.08 -15.07
N VAL A 343 18.87 -5.34 -15.28
CA VAL A 343 18.20 -6.57 -14.86
C VAL A 343 17.49 -7.22 -16.02
N LYS A 344 17.46 -8.58 -16.00
CA LYS A 344 16.58 -9.39 -16.81
C LYS A 344 15.80 -10.31 -15.89
N VAL A 345 14.50 -10.28 -16.03
CA VAL A 345 13.56 -11.00 -15.17
C VAL A 345 12.66 -11.94 -15.97
N LYS A 346 11.90 -12.73 -15.24
CA LYS A 346 10.78 -13.50 -15.78
C LYS A 346 9.65 -13.45 -14.75
N PHE A 347 8.46 -13.14 -15.22
CA PHE A 347 7.22 -13.30 -14.48
C PHE A 347 6.63 -14.68 -14.82
N SER A 348 6.18 -15.43 -13.82
CA SER A 348 5.57 -16.76 -14.00
C SER A 348 4.03 -16.72 -13.95
N THR A 349 3.48 -15.63 -13.44
CA THR A 349 2.05 -15.39 -13.36
C THR A 349 1.75 -13.90 -13.51
N SER A 350 0.50 -13.55 -13.74
CA SER A 350 -0.05 -12.20 -13.62
C SER A 350 -0.89 -12.04 -12.34
N GLY A 351 -0.87 -12.99 -11.44
CA GLY A 351 -1.57 -12.96 -10.15
C GLY A 351 -0.60 -12.93 -8.99
N HIS A 352 -1.14 -13.01 -7.79
CA HIS A 352 -0.36 -13.19 -6.56
C HIS A 352 0.23 -14.60 -6.50
N ASP A 353 1.20 -14.78 -5.63
CA ASP A 353 1.75 -16.10 -5.27
C ASP A 353 1.91 -16.24 -3.74
N GLY A 354 2.16 -17.47 -3.29
CA GLY A 354 2.20 -17.81 -1.87
C GLY A 354 3.59 -17.75 -1.24
N LEU A 355 4.52 -16.99 -1.82
CA LEU A 355 5.85 -16.81 -1.23
C LEU A 355 5.78 -15.97 0.04
N PHE A 356 6.70 -16.22 0.97
CA PHE A 356 6.91 -15.34 2.11
C PHE A 356 7.42 -13.98 1.63
N VAL A 357 6.99 -12.93 2.31
CA VAL A 357 7.46 -11.57 2.05
C VAL A 357 8.42 -11.12 3.16
N PRO A 358 9.39 -10.23 2.87
CA PRO A 358 10.30 -9.73 3.88
C PRO A 358 9.59 -8.76 4.83
N VAL A 359 10.10 -8.71 6.07
CA VAL A 359 9.75 -7.71 7.07
C VAL A 359 11.04 -7.02 7.47
N PHE A 360 11.11 -5.71 7.32
CA PHE A 360 12.23 -4.91 7.81
C PHE A 360 11.75 -4.03 8.95
N ALA A 361 12.58 -3.83 9.96
CA ALA A 361 12.22 -3.00 11.11
C ALA A 361 13.38 -2.13 11.58
N TYR A 362 13.03 -0.91 12.04
CA TYR A 362 13.94 0.09 12.55
C TYR A 362 13.32 0.82 13.74
N GLY A 363 14.14 1.21 14.70
CA GLY A 363 13.70 1.97 15.86
C GLY A 363 13.45 1.12 17.12
N PRO A 364 12.81 1.69 18.14
CA PRO A 364 12.54 0.98 19.40
C PRO A 364 11.69 -0.26 19.18
N GLY A 365 12.13 -1.41 19.69
CA GLY A 365 11.40 -2.68 19.59
C GLY A 365 11.52 -3.39 18.25
N ALA A 366 12.33 -2.88 17.31
CA ALA A 366 12.53 -3.47 15.99
C ALA A 366 12.97 -4.95 16.06
N GLU A 367 13.74 -5.33 17.08
CA GLU A 367 14.23 -6.70 17.28
C GLU A 367 13.12 -7.76 17.35
N ALA A 368 11.90 -7.36 17.69
CA ALA A 368 10.75 -8.25 17.77
C ALA A 368 10.27 -8.78 16.40
N PHE A 369 10.71 -8.17 15.31
CA PHE A 369 10.35 -8.55 13.95
C PHE A 369 11.35 -9.50 13.27
N ALA A 370 12.43 -9.88 13.96
CA ALA A 370 13.38 -10.87 13.47
C ALA A 370 12.77 -12.28 13.49
N GLY A 371 13.08 -13.07 12.46
CA GLY A 371 12.58 -14.44 12.35
C GLY A 371 11.48 -14.61 11.30
N VAL A 372 10.68 -15.65 11.46
CA VAL A 372 9.56 -15.95 10.56
C VAL A 372 8.27 -15.83 11.37
N HIS A 373 7.37 -15.00 10.87
CA HIS A 373 6.09 -14.69 11.53
C HIS A 373 4.92 -15.00 10.61
N ASP A 374 3.77 -15.24 11.20
CA ASP A 374 2.50 -15.08 10.49
C ASP A 374 2.21 -13.58 10.28
N ASN A 375 1.54 -13.19 9.20
CA ASN A 375 1.23 -11.78 8.96
C ASN A 375 0.38 -11.15 10.08
N ALA A 376 -0.51 -11.91 10.71
CA ALA A 376 -1.25 -11.46 11.88
C ALA A 376 -0.34 -11.21 13.10
N GLU A 377 0.72 -12.01 13.28
CA GLU A 377 1.68 -11.78 14.36
C GLU A 377 2.41 -10.45 14.21
N ILE A 378 2.68 -9.99 12.97
CA ILE A 378 3.26 -8.67 12.72
C ILE A 378 2.35 -7.58 13.30
N GLY A 379 1.05 -7.62 13.02
CA GLY A 379 0.08 -6.69 13.60
C GLY A 379 0.01 -6.76 15.13
N GLN A 380 0.07 -7.98 15.70
CA GLN A 380 0.09 -8.20 17.16
C GLN A 380 1.35 -7.65 17.82
N ILE A 381 2.52 -7.80 17.20
CA ILE A 381 3.79 -7.22 17.67
C ILE A 381 3.69 -5.70 17.75
N VAL A 382 3.17 -5.06 16.69
CA VAL A 382 2.95 -3.60 16.66
C VAL A 382 2.04 -3.19 17.83
N ARG A 383 0.88 -3.84 17.99
CA ARG A 383 -0.08 -3.58 19.09
C ARG A 383 0.60 -3.68 20.46
N LYS A 384 1.38 -4.75 20.67
CA LYS A 384 2.11 -5.00 21.92
C LYS A 384 3.16 -3.92 22.21
N LEU A 385 3.90 -3.47 21.19
CA LEU A 385 4.91 -2.42 21.35
C LEU A 385 4.27 -1.06 21.65
N MET A 386 3.18 -0.71 20.99
CA MET A 386 2.40 0.50 21.27
C MET A 386 1.78 0.49 22.69
N SER A 387 1.53 -0.68 23.26
CA SER A 387 0.88 -0.82 24.59
C SER A 387 1.83 -0.54 25.77
N LYS A 388 3.13 -0.60 25.54
CA LYS A 388 4.17 -0.33 26.56
C LYS A 388 4.38 1.18 26.78
#